data_b1fd5758cd5cbb4c910d0851e50272ce
#
_entry.id   b1fd5758cd5cbb4c910d0851e50272ce
#
_cell.length_a   1.000
_cell.length_b   1.000
_cell.length_c   1.000
_cell.angle_alpha   90.00
_cell.angle_beta   90.00
_cell.angle_gamma   90.00
#
_symmetry.space_group_name_H-M   'P 1'
#
loop_
_entity.id
_entity.type
_entity.pdbx_description
1 polymer ?
#
loop_
_entity_poly.entity_id
_entity_poly.type
_entity_poly.pdbx_seq_one_letter_code
_entity_poly.pdbx_strand_id
1 'polypeptide(L)'
;MNEKTKNALLSIVASLGCIVIGLLVGFIILYCINAENAVDGFTRIIKGGFYLKPKGIGSEIAQSAPLIMTGLSVAFAFKTGLFNIGAAGQYTVGVFGALYFAIILHMPWYVCLLAAMVCGAIWGAVPGIFKAYFNVNEVITSIMFNWIGLYLVNELMYNTIPGMYDQKTTRTYKLSSASPKSLIPDCGMNSIFRTSSTTIAIFIAIAIAVIIYIVLNKTTFGYELKACGFNKDAAKYAGINEKRNVVLSMTIAGALAGIGAGLYFLSGASEWNPQVSTALPAIGFNGIPVALLALSNPIGVIFAALFVAHISVGGAYLPTKYYQPEIADLIVAVIIYLCAFVTLFKGIVANLFKSKKEQKANANADNGKEEKK
;
A
#
# COMPACT_ATOMS: atom_id res chain seq x y z
N MET A 1 21.38 -6.38 24.60
CA MET A 1 20.30 -6.12 23.63
C MET A 1 19.56 -7.43 23.38
N ASN A 2 18.25 -7.44 23.62
CA ASN A 2 17.45 -8.65 23.51
C ASN A 2 17.45 -9.15 22.03
N GLU A 3 17.44 -10.46 21.80
CA GLU A 3 17.55 -11.07 20.45
C GLU A 3 16.43 -10.57 19.50
N LYS A 4 15.23 -10.34 20.03
CA LYS A 4 14.11 -9.71 19.30
C LYS A 4 14.46 -8.31 18.81
N THR A 5 15.09 -7.49 19.64
CA THR A 5 15.49 -6.11 19.30
C THR A 5 16.60 -6.10 18.25
N LYS A 6 17.55 -7.03 18.35
CA LYS A 6 18.63 -7.19 17.36
C LYS A 6 18.10 -7.59 15.99
N ASN A 7 17.17 -8.55 15.95
CA ASN A 7 16.55 -9.01 14.71
C ASN A 7 15.66 -7.93 14.05
N ALA A 8 14.98 -7.12 14.85
CA ALA A 8 14.23 -5.97 14.34
C ALA A 8 15.17 -4.90 13.75
N LEU A 9 16.26 -4.58 14.45
CA LEU A 9 17.24 -3.60 13.95
C LEU A 9 17.91 -4.08 12.64
N LEU A 10 18.30 -5.35 12.56
CA LEU A 10 18.86 -5.92 11.33
C LEU A 10 17.87 -5.86 10.16
N SER A 11 16.58 -6.06 10.41
CA SER A 11 15.55 -5.95 9.38
C SER A 11 15.39 -4.51 8.89
N ILE A 12 15.40 -3.53 9.80
CA ILE A 12 15.33 -2.11 9.45
C ILE A 12 16.56 -1.69 8.63
N VAL A 13 17.77 -2.08 9.06
CA VAL A 13 19.00 -1.77 8.33
C VAL A 13 19.01 -2.40 6.94
N ALA A 14 18.55 -3.65 6.81
CA ALA A 14 18.44 -4.32 5.52
C ALA A 14 17.44 -3.62 4.59
N SER A 15 16.27 -3.22 5.11
CA SER A 15 15.26 -2.45 4.32
C SER A 15 15.82 -1.10 3.87
N LEU A 16 16.48 -0.35 4.75
CA LEU A 16 17.14 0.91 4.39
C LEU A 16 18.24 0.71 3.34
N GLY A 17 19.02 -0.36 3.45
CA GLY A 17 20.02 -0.73 2.44
C GLY A 17 19.40 -0.96 1.06
N CYS A 18 18.29 -1.69 0.99
CA CYS A 18 17.56 -1.90 -0.26
C CYS A 18 17.04 -0.59 -0.87
N ILE A 19 16.51 0.31 -0.04
CA ILE A 19 16.05 1.64 -0.46
C ILE A 19 17.20 2.44 -1.07
N VAL A 20 18.36 2.48 -0.39
CA VAL A 20 19.54 3.22 -0.87
C VAL A 20 20.04 2.66 -2.19
N ILE A 21 20.15 1.33 -2.32
CA ILE A 21 20.54 0.69 -3.58
C ILE A 21 19.51 0.99 -4.68
N GLY A 22 18.22 0.93 -4.37
CA GLY A 22 17.16 1.26 -5.32
C GLY A 22 17.20 2.71 -5.79
N LEU A 23 17.47 3.66 -4.90
CA LEU A 23 17.68 5.07 -5.25
C LEU A 23 18.92 5.27 -6.10
N LEU A 24 20.02 4.55 -5.83
CA LEU A 24 21.22 4.61 -6.68
C LEU A 24 20.94 4.09 -8.10
N VAL A 25 20.21 2.97 -8.22
CA VAL A 25 19.79 2.47 -9.54
C VAL A 25 18.86 3.48 -10.21
N GLY A 26 17.94 4.09 -9.48
CA GLY A 26 17.10 5.19 -9.96
C GLY A 26 17.91 6.37 -10.49
N PHE A 27 18.98 6.75 -9.78
CA PHE A 27 19.92 7.78 -10.25
C PHE A 27 20.62 7.39 -11.56
N ILE A 28 21.08 6.14 -11.67
CA ILE A 28 21.70 5.62 -12.89
C ILE A 28 20.71 5.68 -14.06
N ILE A 29 19.44 5.32 -13.85
CA ILE A 29 18.39 5.42 -14.88
C ILE A 29 18.24 6.86 -15.35
N LEU A 30 18.13 7.84 -14.43
CA LEU A 30 18.05 9.26 -14.79
C LEU A 30 19.27 9.73 -15.56
N TYR A 31 20.47 9.29 -15.14
CA TYR A 31 21.72 9.63 -15.80
C TYR A 31 21.81 9.07 -17.23
N CYS A 32 21.36 7.84 -17.45
CA CYS A 32 21.34 7.23 -18.79
C CYS A 32 20.36 7.93 -19.74
N ILE A 33 19.28 8.52 -19.23
CA ILE A 33 18.29 9.24 -20.04
C ILE A 33 18.78 10.65 -20.35
N ASN A 34 19.24 11.38 -19.34
CA ASN A 34 19.77 12.74 -19.49
C ASN A 34 20.79 13.05 -18.40
N ALA A 35 22.08 12.92 -18.75
CA ALA A 35 23.18 13.10 -17.80
C ALA A 35 23.26 14.50 -17.19
N GLU A 36 22.98 15.55 -18.00
CA GLU A 36 23.09 16.94 -17.56
C GLU A 36 22.07 17.30 -16.47
N ASN A 37 20.86 16.71 -16.56
CA ASN A 37 19.76 17.02 -15.63
C ASN A 37 19.51 15.91 -14.58
N ALA A 38 20.33 14.85 -14.55
CA ALA A 38 20.15 13.72 -13.66
C ALA A 38 20.21 14.10 -12.18
N VAL A 39 21.12 14.99 -11.80
CA VAL A 39 21.28 15.48 -10.41
C VAL A 39 20.05 16.29 -9.96
N ASP A 40 19.53 17.17 -10.82
CA ASP A 40 18.31 17.95 -10.52
C ASP A 40 17.10 17.01 -10.39
N GLY A 41 16.90 16.08 -11.35
CA GLY A 41 15.84 15.09 -11.30
C GLY A 41 15.90 14.23 -10.02
N PHE A 42 17.07 13.71 -9.68
CA PHE A 42 17.28 12.92 -8.46
C PHE A 42 17.02 13.74 -7.19
N THR A 43 17.45 15.01 -7.16
CA THR A 43 17.20 15.91 -6.06
C THR A 43 15.71 16.15 -5.85
N ARG A 44 14.92 16.26 -6.91
CA ARG A 44 13.46 16.41 -6.83
C ARG A 44 12.79 15.16 -6.26
N ILE A 45 13.23 13.97 -6.68
CA ILE A 45 12.72 12.70 -6.15
C ILE A 45 13.03 12.59 -4.65
N ILE A 46 14.28 12.86 -4.23
CA ILE A 46 14.67 12.78 -2.83
C ILE A 46 13.98 13.85 -1.97
N LYS A 47 13.77 15.05 -2.49
CA LYS A 47 13.01 16.08 -1.79
C LYS A 47 11.52 15.77 -1.71
N GLY A 48 10.96 14.98 -2.64
CA GLY A 48 9.57 14.57 -2.63
C GLY A 48 8.61 15.72 -2.37
N GLY A 49 7.70 15.56 -1.44
CA GLY A 49 6.76 16.59 -1.02
C GLY A 49 7.41 17.87 -0.46
N PHE A 50 8.67 17.80 -0.02
CA PHE A 50 9.39 18.98 0.46
C PHE A 50 9.90 19.88 -0.66
N TYR A 51 9.85 19.47 -1.91
CA TYR A 51 10.30 20.28 -3.06
C TYR A 51 9.42 21.53 -3.25
N LEU A 52 8.09 21.37 -3.18
CA LEU A 52 7.12 22.48 -3.31
C LEU A 52 6.29 22.64 -2.02
N LYS A 53 6.91 23.10 -0.96
CA LYS A 53 6.23 23.38 0.32
C LYS A 53 5.27 24.56 0.19
N PRO A 54 4.08 24.51 0.82
CA PRO A 54 3.50 23.42 1.61
C PRO A 54 2.70 22.41 0.77
N LYS A 55 2.42 22.73 -0.52
CA LYS A 55 1.56 21.95 -1.41
C LYS A 55 2.04 20.50 -1.62
N GLY A 56 3.34 20.31 -1.78
CA GLY A 56 3.92 18.99 -1.98
C GLY A 56 3.71 18.06 -0.78
N ILE A 57 3.85 18.58 0.43
CA ILE A 57 3.58 17.81 1.66
C ILE A 57 2.10 17.43 1.74
N GLY A 58 1.19 18.33 1.38
CA GLY A 58 -0.23 18.02 1.33
C GLY A 58 -0.57 16.92 0.33
N SER A 59 0.04 16.95 -0.86
CA SER A 59 -0.12 15.89 -1.87
C SER A 59 0.42 14.53 -1.39
N GLU A 60 1.54 14.53 -0.68
CA GLU A 60 2.13 13.34 -0.08
C GLU A 60 1.21 12.71 0.98
N ILE A 61 0.66 13.53 1.87
CA ILE A 61 -0.31 13.08 2.87
C ILE A 61 -1.57 12.52 2.22
N ALA A 62 -2.09 13.19 1.19
CA ALA A 62 -3.29 12.75 0.47
C ALA A 62 -3.09 11.40 -0.25
N GLN A 63 -1.92 11.17 -0.86
CA GLN A 63 -1.59 9.91 -1.52
C GLN A 63 -1.25 8.79 -0.54
N SER A 64 -0.73 9.12 0.64
CA SER A 64 -0.35 8.12 1.64
C SER A 64 -1.54 7.38 2.22
N ALA A 65 -2.68 8.04 2.42
CA ALA A 65 -3.85 7.43 3.05
C ALA A 65 -4.37 6.18 2.28
N PRO A 66 -4.66 6.23 0.98
CA PRO A 66 -5.06 5.04 0.23
C PRO A 66 -3.94 4.00 0.14
N LEU A 67 -2.66 4.40 0.07
CA LEU A 67 -1.52 3.48 0.05
C LEU A 67 -1.35 2.73 1.38
N ILE A 68 -1.61 3.37 2.52
CA ILE A 68 -1.65 2.69 3.82
C ILE A 68 -2.72 1.60 3.78
N MET A 69 -3.90 1.90 3.29
CA MET A 69 -5.03 0.97 3.30
C MET A 69 -4.81 -0.22 2.35
N THR A 70 -4.35 0.02 1.13
CA THR A 70 -4.02 -1.07 0.18
C THR A 70 -2.80 -1.88 0.66
N GLY A 71 -1.81 -1.22 1.26
CA GLY A 71 -0.68 -1.88 1.92
C GLY A 71 -1.11 -2.76 3.10
N LEU A 72 -2.04 -2.30 3.94
CA LEU A 72 -2.63 -3.09 5.02
C LEU A 72 -3.43 -4.28 4.48
N SER A 73 -4.19 -4.10 3.40
CA SER A 73 -4.92 -5.18 2.72
C SER A 73 -3.99 -6.34 2.36
N VAL A 74 -2.90 -6.03 1.67
CA VAL A 74 -1.91 -7.04 1.26
C VAL A 74 -1.15 -7.60 2.46
N ALA A 75 -0.70 -6.74 3.39
CA ALA A 75 0.04 -7.15 4.58
C ALA A 75 -0.77 -8.07 5.49
N PHE A 76 -2.07 -7.82 5.63
CA PHE A 76 -2.99 -8.66 6.39
C PHE A 76 -3.10 -10.06 5.77
N ALA A 77 -3.32 -10.15 4.47
CA ALA A 77 -3.38 -11.42 3.75
C ALA A 77 -2.06 -12.21 3.88
N PHE A 78 -0.91 -11.56 3.71
CA PHE A 78 0.40 -12.20 3.90
C PHE A 78 0.61 -12.78 5.29
N LYS A 79 0.14 -12.09 6.34
CA LYS A 79 0.23 -12.61 7.72
C LYS A 79 -0.62 -13.86 7.94
N THR A 80 -1.60 -14.10 7.09
CA THR A 80 -2.48 -15.26 7.11
C THR A 80 -2.11 -16.32 6.08
N GLY A 81 -0.94 -16.19 5.46
CA GLY A 81 -0.40 -17.14 4.48
C GLY A 81 -1.07 -17.08 3.10
N LEU A 82 -1.78 -15.99 2.79
CA LEU A 82 -2.46 -15.77 1.52
C LEU A 82 -1.84 -14.58 0.77
N PHE A 83 -1.85 -14.64 -0.55
CA PHE A 83 -1.37 -13.54 -1.38
C PHE A 83 -2.54 -12.78 -2.02
N ASN A 84 -2.87 -11.60 -1.48
CA ASN A 84 -3.94 -10.77 -2.02
C ASN A 84 -3.44 -9.88 -3.17
N ILE A 85 -3.30 -10.47 -4.37
CA ILE A 85 -3.08 -9.71 -5.60
C ILE A 85 -4.39 -9.06 -6.12
N GLY A 86 -5.52 -9.41 -5.53
CA GLY A 86 -6.85 -8.91 -5.84
C GLY A 86 -7.15 -7.50 -5.32
N ALA A 87 -6.21 -6.88 -4.61
CA ALA A 87 -6.41 -5.57 -4.01
C ALA A 87 -6.83 -4.50 -5.01
N ALA A 88 -6.37 -4.57 -6.27
CA ALA A 88 -6.76 -3.62 -7.32
C ALA A 88 -8.25 -3.74 -7.71
N GLY A 89 -8.78 -4.95 -7.87
CA GLY A 89 -10.20 -5.16 -8.15
C GLY A 89 -11.09 -4.84 -6.94
N GLN A 90 -10.65 -5.23 -5.73
CA GLN A 90 -11.32 -4.90 -4.47
C GLN A 90 -11.40 -3.39 -4.26
N TYR A 91 -10.32 -2.68 -4.57
CA TYR A 91 -10.27 -1.21 -4.59
C TYR A 91 -11.28 -0.65 -5.60
N THR A 92 -11.28 -1.16 -6.84
CA THR A 92 -12.18 -0.68 -7.91
C THR A 92 -13.65 -0.85 -7.54
N VAL A 93 -14.03 -2.00 -6.98
CA VAL A 93 -15.41 -2.23 -6.51
C VAL A 93 -15.71 -1.36 -5.29
N GLY A 94 -14.72 -1.07 -4.45
CA GLY A 94 -14.81 -0.07 -3.39
C GLY A 94 -15.07 1.35 -3.92
N VAL A 95 -14.43 1.75 -5.05
CA VAL A 95 -14.72 3.04 -5.72
C VAL A 95 -16.19 3.13 -6.10
N PHE A 96 -16.73 2.07 -6.71
CA PHE A 96 -18.15 2.02 -7.06
C PHE A 96 -19.04 2.23 -5.83
N GLY A 97 -18.78 1.48 -4.74
CA GLY A 97 -19.55 1.63 -3.50
C GLY A 97 -19.49 3.06 -2.95
N ALA A 98 -18.30 3.67 -2.88
CA ALA A 98 -18.13 5.03 -2.40
C ALA A 98 -18.92 6.05 -3.26
N LEU A 99 -18.71 6.01 -4.58
CA LEU A 99 -19.27 7.00 -5.50
C LEU A 99 -20.77 6.81 -5.73
N TYR A 100 -21.30 5.59 -5.76
CA TYR A 100 -22.73 5.34 -5.86
C TYR A 100 -23.49 5.94 -4.67
N PHE A 101 -23.04 5.67 -3.45
CA PHE A 101 -23.67 6.22 -2.26
C PHE A 101 -23.48 7.75 -2.15
N ALA A 102 -22.39 8.29 -2.69
CA ALA A 102 -22.13 9.72 -2.68
C ALA A 102 -22.94 10.49 -3.72
N ILE A 103 -22.93 10.04 -4.98
CA ILE A 103 -23.49 10.79 -6.13
C ILE A 103 -24.99 10.53 -6.28
N ILE A 104 -25.43 9.27 -6.16
CA ILE A 104 -26.83 8.89 -6.40
C ILE A 104 -27.67 9.03 -5.13
N LEU A 105 -27.16 8.51 -4.01
CA LEU A 105 -27.90 8.51 -2.75
C LEU A 105 -27.64 9.74 -1.86
N HIS A 106 -26.69 10.60 -2.24
CA HIS A 106 -26.30 11.81 -1.51
C HIS A 106 -26.06 11.59 0.00
N MET A 107 -25.48 10.43 0.34
CA MET A 107 -25.22 10.04 1.73
C MET A 107 -23.99 10.75 2.29
N PRO A 108 -23.90 10.92 3.62
CA PRO A 108 -22.72 11.51 4.25
C PRO A 108 -21.48 10.61 4.09
N TRP A 109 -20.29 11.22 4.12
CA TRP A 109 -19.01 10.58 3.83
C TRP A 109 -18.75 9.28 4.59
N TYR A 110 -19.15 9.18 5.87
CA TYR A 110 -18.95 7.97 6.67
C TYR A 110 -19.80 6.79 6.18
N VAL A 111 -21.02 7.04 5.65
CA VAL A 111 -21.86 6.00 5.04
C VAL A 111 -21.26 5.56 3.71
N CYS A 112 -20.76 6.51 2.91
CA CYS A 112 -20.07 6.21 1.66
C CYS A 112 -18.80 5.39 1.88
N LEU A 113 -18.06 5.68 2.96
CA LEU A 113 -16.88 4.93 3.34
C LEU A 113 -17.23 3.50 3.80
N LEU A 114 -18.31 3.34 4.56
CA LEU A 114 -18.83 2.01 4.93
C LEU A 114 -19.28 1.22 3.71
N ALA A 115 -19.94 1.87 2.75
CA ALA A 115 -20.34 1.22 1.48
C ALA A 115 -19.11 0.75 0.70
N ALA A 116 -18.07 1.57 0.58
CA ALA A 116 -16.79 1.18 -0.04
C ALA A 116 -16.16 -0.03 0.65
N MET A 117 -16.15 -0.03 1.99
CA MET A 117 -15.66 -1.14 2.81
C MET A 117 -16.43 -2.43 2.52
N VAL A 118 -17.76 -2.38 2.54
CA VAL A 118 -18.62 -3.56 2.33
C VAL A 118 -18.47 -4.09 0.90
N CYS A 119 -18.47 -3.22 -0.11
CA CYS A 119 -18.27 -3.60 -1.50
C CYS A 119 -16.91 -4.28 -1.70
N GLY A 120 -15.84 -3.71 -1.17
CA GLY A 120 -14.51 -4.31 -1.19
C GLY A 120 -14.45 -5.64 -0.44
N ALA A 121 -15.11 -5.74 0.71
CA ALA A 121 -15.20 -6.97 1.51
C ALA A 121 -15.88 -8.10 0.74
N ILE A 122 -17.04 -7.85 0.15
CA ILE A 122 -17.78 -8.83 -0.65
C ILE A 122 -16.90 -9.30 -1.82
N TRP A 123 -16.26 -8.36 -2.52
CA TRP A 123 -15.39 -8.70 -3.65
C TRP A 123 -14.16 -9.51 -3.22
N GLY A 124 -13.58 -9.20 -2.07
CA GLY A 124 -12.48 -9.96 -1.49
C GLY A 124 -12.88 -11.34 -0.96
N ALA A 125 -14.12 -11.51 -0.51
CA ALA A 125 -14.63 -12.81 -0.05
C ALA A 125 -14.65 -13.86 -1.17
N VAL A 126 -14.87 -13.45 -2.43
CA VAL A 126 -14.99 -14.38 -3.55
C VAL A 126 -13.72 -15.21 -3.74
N PRO A 127 -12.51 -14.64 -3.94
CA PRO A 127 -11.28 -15.46 -4.02
C PRO A 127 -11.04 -16.30 -2.76
N GLY A 128 -11.43 -15.77 -1.58
CA GLY A 128 -11.36 -16.50 -0.33
C GLY A 128 -12.22 -17.75 -0.30
N ILE A 129 -13.45 -17.68 -0.81
CA ILE A 129 -14.38 -18.82 -0.94
C ILE A 129 -13.82 -19.84 -1.92
N PHE A 130 -13.37 -19.41 -3.10
CA PHE A 130 -12.77 -20.33 -4.08
C PHE A 130 -11.54 -21.05 -3.50
N LYS A 131 -10.72 -20.36 -2.73
CA LYS A 131 -9.58 -20.99 -2.06
C LYS A 131 -10.00 -21.98 -0.98
N ALA A 132 -10.93 -21.58 -0.11
CA ALA A 132 -11.30 -22.37 1.07
C ALA A 132 -12.11 -23.62 0.75
N TYR A 133 -13.01 -23.56 -0.25
CA TYR A 133 -13.96 -24.65 -0.52
C TYR A 133 -13.62 -25.43 -1.78
N PHE A 134 -13.03 -24.78 -2.79
CA PHE A 134 -12.69 -25.42 -4.05
C PHE A 134 -11.19 -25.65 -4.25
N ASN A 135 -10.37 -25.22 -3.29
CA ASN A 135 -8.90 -25.29 -3.34
C ASN A 135 -8.30 -24.68 -4.61
N VAL A 136 -8.98 -23.69 -5.20
CA VAL A 136 -8.47 -22.93 -6.35
C VAL A 136 -7.37 -21.99 -5.87
N ASN A 137 -6.36 -21.74 -6.70
CA ASN A 137 -5.29 -20.81 -6.39
C ASN A 137 -5.83 -19.40 -6.25
N GLU A 138 -5.64 -18.77 -5.08
CA GLU A 138 -6.11 -17.42 -4.76
C GLU A 138 -5.54 -16.35 -5.66
N VAL A 139 -4.32 -16.53 -6.17
CA VAL A 139 -3.65 -15.58 -7.07
C VAL A 139 -4.37 -15.54 -8.42
N ILE A 140 -4.63 -16.71 -9.01
CA ILE A 140 -5.31 -16.82 -10.32
C ILE A 140 -6.72 -16.24 -10.21
N THR A 141 -7.48 -16.65 -9.18
CA THR A 141 -8.84 -16.15 -8.95
C THR A 141 -8.82 -14.62 -8.77
N SER A 142 -7.90 -14.10 -7.98
CA SER A 142 -7.78 -12.66 -7.72
C SER A 142 -7.45 -11.86 -8.99
N ILE A 143 -6.56 -12.36 -9.85
CA ILE A 143 -6.23 -11.72 -11.13
C ILE A 143 -7.47 -11.65 -12.02
N MET A 144 -8.22 -12.76 -12.13
CA MET A 144 -9.45 -12.77 -12.93
C MET A 144 -10.50 -11.81 -12.39
N PHE A 145 -10.70 -11.79 -11.05
CA PHE A 145 -11.65 -10.89 -10.41
C PHE A 145 -11.21 -9.42 -10.42
N ASN A 146 -9.95 -9.11 -10.58
CA ASN A 146 -9.50 -7.72 -10.84
C ASN A 146 -10.11 -7.17 -12.13
N TRP A 147 -10.01 -7.93 -13.22
CA TRP A 147 -10.53 -7.51 -14.52
C TRP A 147 -12.06 -7.53 -14.57
N ILE A 148 -12.68 -8.56 -14.00
CA ILE A 148 -14.16 -8.62 -13.90
C ILE A 148 -14.66 -7.42 -13.11
N GLY A 149 -14.02 -7.07 -11.99
CA GLY A 149 -14.38 -5.90 -11.18
C GLY A 149 -14.23 -4.59 -11.93
N LEU A 150 -13.15 -4.41 -12.69
CA LEU A 150 -12.92 -3.22 -13.48
C LEU A 150 -14.01 -3.01 -14.55
N TYR A 151 -14.25 -4.04 -15.36
CA TYR A 151 -15.24 -3.94 -16.43
C TYR A 151 -16.67 -3.83 -15.89
N LEU A 152 -17.00 -4.55 -14.81
CA LEU A 152 -18.30 -4.45 -14.16
C LEU A 152 -18.55 -3.02 -13.64
N VAL A 153 -17.59 -2.45 -12.94
CA VAL A 153 -17.70 -1.09 -12.38
C VAL A 153 -17.82 -0.05 -13.49
N ASN A 154 -17.01 -0.16 -14.55
CA ASN A 154 -17.10 0.74 -15.68
C ASN A 154 -18.45 0.65 -16.37
N GLU A 155 -18.99 -0.56 -16.58
CA GLU A 155 -20.31 -0.77 -17.18
C GLU A 155 -21.44 -0.19 -16.32
N LEU A 156 -21.38 -0.42 -14.99
CA LEU A 156 -22.37 0.12 -14.06
C LEU A 156 -22.34 1.67 -14.04
N MET A 157 -21.15 2.25 -14.00
CA MET A 157 -20.99 3.72 -13.90
C MET A 157 -21.27 4.45 -15.22
N TYR A 158 -21.00 3.82 -16.36
CA TYR A 158 -21.12 4.47 -17.65
C TYR A 158 -22.50 4.23 -18.31
N ASN A 159 -22.96 2.96 -18.38
CA ASN A 159 -24.14 2.60 -19.15
C ASN A 159 -25.37 2.33 -18.27
N THR A 160 -25.20 1.74 -17.09
CA THR A 160 -26.33 1.14 -16.35
C THR A 160 -26.99 2.12 -15.40
N ILE A 161 -26.21 2.96 -14.68
CA ILE A 161 -26.75 3.83 -13.64
C ILE A 161 -26.81 5.29 -14.13
N PRO A 162 -28.01 5.82 -14.42
CA PRO A 162 -28.14 7.21 -14.81
C PRO A 162 -27.67 8.17 -13.70
N GLY A 163 -27.00 9.26 -14.09
CA GLY A 163 -26.61 10.30 -13.15
C GLY A 163 -25.26 10.08 -12.43
N MET A 164 -24.55 8.98 -12.68
CA MET A 164 -23.18 8.81 -12.18
C MET A 164 -22.13 9.46 -13.07
N TYR A 165 -22.38 9.51 -14.37
CA TYR A 165 -21.44 9.91 -15.39
C TYR A 165 -21.82 11.24 -16.03
N ASP A 166 -20.86 12.16 -16.10
CA ASP A 166 -21.02 13.44 -16.82
C ASP A 166 -20.42 13.31 -18.23
N GLN A 167 -21.29 13.34 -19.24
CA GLN A 167 -20.89 13.25 -20.64
C GLN A 167 -19.94 14.37 -21.10
N LYS A 168 -19.99 15.55 -20.46
CA LYS A 168 -19.14 16.69 -20.83
C LYS A 168 -17.69 16.49 -20.39
N THR A 169 -17.50 15.95 -19.21
CA THR A 169 -16.16 15.73 -18.61
C THR A 169 -15.64 14.32 -18.83
N THR A 170 -16.46 13.41 -19.36
CA THR A 170 -16.15 11.97 -19.51
C THR A 170 -15.74 11.28 -18.20
N ARG A 171 -16.22 11.80 -17.06
CA ARG A 171 -15.88 11.31 -15.71
C ARG A 171 -17.15 11.28 -14.84
N THR A 172 -17.01 10.66 -13.67
CA THR A 172 -18.05 10.79 -12.63
C THR A 172 -18.17 12.24 -12.18
N TYR A 173 -19.36 12.64 -11.72
CA TYR A 173 -19.56 13.99 -11.22
C TYR A 173 -18.62 14.33 -10.07
N LYS A 174 -18.13 15.58 -10.04
CA LYS A 174 -17.32 16.08 -8.92
C LYS A 174 -18.16 16.10 -7.64
N LEU A 175 -17.64 15.47 -6.60
CA LEU A 175 -18.31 15.40 -5.30
C LEU A 175 -18.51 16.79 -4.68
N SER A 176 -17.62 17.75 -4.94
CA SER A 176 -17.76 19.13 -4.45
C SER A 176 -19.00 19.84 -4.96
N SER A 177 -19.48 19.49 -6.16
CA SER A 177 -20.69 20.06 -6.76
C SER A 177 -21.91 19.14 -6.60
N ALA A 178 -21.73 17.82 -6.73
CA ALA A 178 -22.84 16.86 -6.68
C ALA A 178 -23.31 16.57 -5.25
N SER A 179 -22.40 16.38 -4.31
CA SER A 179 -22.71 16.00 -2.93
C SER A 179 -21.62 16.45 -1.95
N PRO A 180 -21.60 17.73 -1.54
CA PRO A 180 -20.59 18.24 -0.61
C PRO A 180 -20.57 17.50 0.75
N LYS A 181 -21.72 16.94 1.18
CA LYS A 181 -21.84 16.15 2.42
C LYS A 181 -21.08 14.83 2.37
N SER A 182 -20.79 14.32 1.17
CA SER A 182 -20.06 13.08 0.96
C SER A 182 -18.54 13.28 0.95
N LEU A 183 -18.06 14.52 0.98
CA LEU A 183 -16.65 14.81 1.11
C LEU A 183 -16.15 14.57 2.54
N ILE A 184 -15.00 13.95 2.66
CA ILE A 184 -14.31 13.80 3.94
C ILE A 184 -13.88 15.20 4.42
N PRO A 185 -14.17 15.57 5.68
CA PRO A 185 -13.77 16.87 6.22
C PRO A 185 -12.27 17.10 6.11
N ASP A 186 -11.89 18.31 5.75
CA ASP A 186 -10.48 18.71 5.68
C ASP A 186 -9.95 19.32 6.98
N CYS A 187 -10.85 19.74 7.87
CA CYS A 187 -10.52 20.37 9.17
C CYS A 187 -9.46 21.48 9.04
N GLY A 188 -9.47 22.21 7.93
CA GLY A 188 -8.52 23.28 7.65
C GLY A 188 -7.19 22.83 7.04
N MET A 189 -6.98 21.54 6.81
CA MET A 189 -5.73 21.02 6.22
C MET A 189 -5.53 21.54 4.80
N ASN A 190 -6.58 21.71 4.01
CA ASN A 190 -6.49 22.25 2.67
C ASN A 190 -5.92 23.67 2.64
N SER A 191 -6.28 24.51 3.62
CA SER A 191 -5.75 25.87 3.73
C SER A 191 -4.28 25.88 4.17
N ILE A 192 -3.89 25.00 5.10
CA ILE A 192 -2.51 24.87 5.60
C ILE A 192 -1.58 24.38 4.49
N PHE A 193 -1.98 23.32 3.78
CA PHE A 193 -1.14 22.71 2.75
C PHE A 193 -1.38 23.28 1.34
N ARG A 194 -2.31 24.21 1.18
CA ARG A 194 -2.69 24.81 -0.13
C ARG A 194 -3.00 23.76 -1.19
N THR A 195 -3.76 22.74 -0.81
CA THR A 195 -4.22 21.64 -1.66
C THR A 195 -5.74 21.57 -1.60
N SER A 196 -6.36 20.82 -2.51
CA SER A 196 -7.81 20.58 -2.50
C SER A 196 -8.18 19.16 -2.04
N SER A 197 -7.19 18.33 -1.70
CA SER A 197 -7.39 16.89 -1.44
C SER A 197 -6.79 16.39 -0.13
N THR A 198 -6.20 17.29 0.67
CA THR A 198 -5.64 16.91 1.97
C THR A 198 -6.73 16.96 3.03
N THR A 199 -7.14 15.81 3.50
CA THR A 199 -8.26 15.63 4.43
C THR A 199 -7.83 14.82 5.65
N ILE A 200 -8.74 14.63 6.61
CA ILE A 200 -8.50 13.75 7.77
C ILE A 200 -8.34 12.27 7.40
N ALA A 201 -8.39 11.90 6.12
CA ALA A 201 -8.24 10.54 5.62
C ALA A 201 -6.96 9.84 6.14
N ILE A 202 -5.86 10.58 6.28
CA ILE A 202 -4.60 10.04 6.82
C ILE A 202 -4.74 9.56 8.26
N PHE A 203 -5.46 10.31 9.12
CA PHE A 203 -5.67 9.91 10.51
C PHE A 203 -6.58 8.68 10.61
N ILE A 204 -7.59 8.58 9.72
CA ILE A 204 -8.44 7.39 9.63
C ILE A 204 -7.60 6.18 9.23
N ALA A 205 -6.73 6.31 8.22
CA ALA A 205 -5.86 5.23 7.77
C ALA A 205 -4.88 4.78 8.88
N ILE A 206 -4.28 5.71 9.61
CA ILE A 206 -3.40 5.41 10.76
C ILE A 206 -4.18 4.72 11.88
N ALA A 207 -5.37 5.18 12.21
CA ALA A 207 -6.21 4.57 13.23
C ALA A 207 -6.55 3.10 12.86
N ILE A 208 -6.92 2.86 11.60
CA ILE A 208 -7.18 1.51 11.10
C ILE A 208 -5.91 0.65 11.16
N ALA A 209 -4.74 1.19 10.81
CA ALA A 209 -3.47 0.46 10.92
C ALA A 209 -3.19 0.00 12.35
N VAL A 210 -3.46 0.86 13.34
CA VAL A 210 -3.34 0.51 14.77
C VAL A 210 -4.36 -0.57 15.16
N ILE A 211 -5.61 -0.46 14.71
CA ILE A 211 -6.64 -1.48 14.95
C ILE A 211 -6.20 -2.83 14.37
N ILE A 212 -5.74 -2.86 13.12
CA ILE A 212 -5.26 -4.09 12.48
C ILE A 212 -4.03 -4.66 13.21
N TYR A 213 -3.14 -3.81 13.71
CA TYR A 213 -2.02 -4.25 14.55
C TYR A 213 -2.50 -4.94 15.84
N ILE A 214 -3.51 -4.37 16.52
CA ILE A 214 -4.12 -4.94 17.73
C ILE A 214 -4.79 -6.27 17.37
N VAL A 215 -5.61 -6.31 16.32
CA VAL A 215 -6.30 -7.53 15.87
C VAL A 215 -5.31 -8.65 15.60
N LEU A 216 -4.26 -8.41 14.84
CA LEU A 216 -3.28 -9.45 14.49
C LEU A 216 -2.41 -9.90 15.67
N ASN A 217 -2.07 -9.01 16.61
CA ASN A 217 -1.06 -9.32 17.62
C ASN A 217 -1.61 -9.51 19.05
N LYS A 218 -2.84 -9.07 19.32
CA LYS A 218 -3.41 -9.05 20.67
C LYS A 218 -4.73 -9.82 20.80
N THR A 219 -5.24 -10.43 19.70
CA THR A 219 -6.51 -11.19 19.76
C THR A 219 -6.28 -12.67 19.42
N THR A 220 -7.19 -13.51 19.90
CA THR A 220 -7.26 -14.94 19.57
C THR A 220 -7.47 -15.16 18.08
N PHE A 221 -8.33 -14.34 17.46
CA PHE A 221 -8.57 -14.35 16.03
C PHE A 221 -7.27 -14.12 15.21
N GLY A 222 -6.47 -13.11 15.57
CA GLY A 222 -5.18 -12.86 14.92
C GLY A 222 -4.17 -13.99 15.14
N TYR A 223 -4.26 -14.70 16.26
CA TYR A 223 -3.46 -15.90 16.49
C TYR A 223 -3.87 -17.03 15.55
N GLU A 224 -5.18 -17.32 15.45
CA GLU A 224 -5.72 -18.35 14.56
C GLU A 224 -5.33 -18.09 13.08
N LEU A 225 -5.46 -16.84 12.63
CA LEU A 225 -5.07 -16.45 11.27
C LEU A 225 -3.59 -16.74 10.99
N LYS A 226 -2.71 -16.38 11.91
CA LYS A 226 -1.27 -16.64 11.78
C LYS A 226 -0.95 -18.12 11.85
N ALA A 227 -1.60 -18.88 12.71
CA ALA A 227 -1.44 -20.33 12.81
C ALA A 227 -1.82 -21.01 11.48
N CYS A 228 -2.94 -20.64 10.87
CA CYS A 228 -3.34 -21.10 9.54
C CYS A 228 -2.31 -20.71 8.46
N GLY A 229 -1.69 -19.53 8.58
CA GLY A 229 -0.66 -19.05 7.65
C GLY A 229 0.65 -19.83 7.76
N PHE A 230 1.02 -20.29 8.95
CA PHE A 230 2.23 -21.09 9.14
C PHE A 230 2.08 -22.54 8.68
N ASN A 231 1.02 -23.20 9.10
CA ASN A 231 0.72 -24.57 8.71
C ASN A 231 -0.78 -24.85 8.88
N LYS A 232 -1.48 -25.00 7.75
CA LYS A 232 -2.92 -25.24 7.71
C LYS A 232 -3.32 -26.55 8.40
N ASP A 233 -2.55 -27.62 8.15
CA ASP A 233 -2.86 -28.94 8.69
C ASP A 233 -2.68 -28.96 10.19
N ALA A 234 -1.57 -28.40 10.72
CA ALA A 234 -1.35 -28.27 12.15
C ALA A 234 -2.44 -27.42 12.82
N ALA A 235 -2.87 -26.32 12.20
CA ALA A 235 -3.96 -25.48 12.70
C ALA A 235 -5.28 -26.24 12.78
N LYS A 236 -5.59 -27.07 11.77
CA LYS A 236 -6.76 -27.94 11.74
C LYS A 236 -6.75 -28.98 12.87
N TYR A 237 -5.60 -29.63 13.11
CA TYR A 237 -5.45 -30.55 14.24
C TYR A 237 -5.60 -29.88 15.60
N ALA A 238 -5.24 -28.59 15.69
CA ALA A 238 -5.48 -27.78 16.89
C ALA A 238 -6.93 -27.28 17.04
N GLY A 239 -7.86 -27.71 16.19
CA GLY A 239 -9.28 -27.34 16.22
C GLY A 239 -9.62 -25.98 15.59
N ILE A 240 -8.68 -25.35 14.87
CA ILE A 240 -8.89 -24.07 14.20
C ILE A 240 -9.62 -24.32 12.88
N ASN A 241 -10.66 -23.54 12.61
CA ASN A 241 -11.40 -23.62 11.36
C ASN A 241 -10.65 -22.86 10.23
N GLU A 242 -9.80 -23.61 9.50
CA GLU A 242 -8.97 -23.05 8.43
C GLU A 242 -9.77 -22.39 7.29
N LYS A 243 -10.92 -23.03 6.88
CA LYS A 243 -11.75 -22.51 5.79
C LYS A 243 -12.35 -21.14 6.13
N ARG A 244 -12.90 -21.02 7.34
CA ARG A 244 -13.44 -19.77 7.86
C ARG A 244 -12.35 -18.69 7.90
N ASN A 245 -11.17 -19.03 8.37
CA ASN A 245 -10.06 -18.07 8.53
C ASN A 245 -9.52 -17.61 7.16
N VAL A 246 -9.45 -18.48 6.16
CA VAL A 246 -9.08 -18.12 4.78
C VAL A 246 -10.09 -17.13 4.18
N VAL A 247 -11.40 -17.42 4.28
CA VAL A 247 -12.45 -16.52 3.76
C VAL A 247 -12.41 -15.17 4.48
N LEU A 248 -12.37 -15.18 5.83
CA LEU A 248 -12.34 -13.94 6.61
C LEU A 248 -11.08 -13.11 6.34
N SER A 249 -9.94 -13.76 6.12
CA SER A 249 -8.71 -13.06 5.77
C SER A 249 -8.85 -12.26 4.47
N MET A 250 -9.35 -12.91 3.41
CA MET A 250 -9.56 -12.24 2.12
C MET A 250 -10.67 -11.20 2.17
N THR A 251 -11.73 -11.45 2.96
CA THR A 251 -12.82 -10.49 3.19
C THR A 251 -12.32 -9.22 3.87
N ILE A 252 -11.53 -9.36 4.93
CA ILE A 252 -10.93 -8.20 5.65
C ILE A 252 -9.94 -7.48 4.76
N ALA A 253 -9.11 -8.22 4.01
CA ALA A 253 -8.20 -7.62 3.04
C ALA A 253 -8.96 -6.79 2.00
N GLY A 254 -10.06 -7.31 1.47
CA GLY A 254 -10.94 -6.59 0.55
C GLY A 254 -11.60 -5.37 1.19
N ALA A 255 -12.05 -5.46 2.45
CA ALA A 255 -12.58 -4.33 3.20
C ALA A 255 -11.56 -3.18 3.30
N LEU A 256 -10.31 -3.52 3.62
CA LEU A 256 -9.21 -2.54 3.73
C LEU A 256 -8.92 -1.87 2.37
N ALA A 257 -8.88 -2.64 1.29
CA ALA A 257 -8.72 -2.08 -0.06
C ALA A 257 -9.89 -1.16 -0.45
N GLY A 258 -11.13 -1.55 -0.12
CA GLY A 258 -12.34 -0.74 -0.34
C GLY A 258 -12.32 0.57 0.45
N ILE A 259 -11.89 0.55 1.73
CA ILE A 259 -11.72 1.78 2.50
C ILE A 259 -10.67 2.68 1.83
N GLY A 260 -9.56 2.12 1.33
CA GLY A 260 -8.54 2.88 0.60
C GLY A 260 -9.13 3.63 -0.60
N ALA A 261 -10.01 2.99 -1.35
CA ALA A 261 -10.75 3.61 -2.45
C ALA A 261 -11.66 4.75 -1.96
N GLY A 262 -12.42 4.51 -0.89
CA GLY A 262 -13.26 5.52 -0.26
C GLY A 262 -12.45 6.73 0.21
N LEU A 263 -11.34 6.53 0.92
CA LEU A 263 -10.48 7.62 1.39
C LEU A 263 -9.92 8.47 0.26
N TYR A 264 -9.61 7.88 -0.89
CA TYR A 264 -9.07 8.61 -2.04
C TYR A 264 -10.15 9.42 -2.77
N PHE A 265 -11.25 8.77 -3.17
CA PHE A 265 -12.28 9.43 -3.97
C PHE A 265 -13.15 10.39 -3.16
N LEU A 266 -13.49 10.06 -1.92
CA LEU A 266 -14.26 10.95 -1.04
C LEU A 266 -13.44 12.14 -0.51
N SER A 267 -12.11 12.16 -0.70
CA SER A 267 -11.31 13.36 -0.45
C SER A 267 -11.44 14.41 -1.56
N GLY A 268 -12.09 14.07 -2.67
CA GLY A 268 -12.18 14.94 -3.85
C GLY A 268 -10.86 15.03 -4.65
N ALA A 269 -9.92 14.11 -4.40
CA ALA A 269 -8.62 14.09 -5.07
C ALA A 269 -8.72 13.80 -6.57
N SER A 270 -9.70 12.99 -6.97
CA SER A 270 -9.91 12.59 -8.37
C SER A 270 -11.34 12.13 -8.61
N GLU A 271 -11.76 12.19 -9.87
CA GLU A 271 -12.98 11.57 -10.36
C GLU A 271 -12.64 10.25 -11.09
N TRP A 272 -13.56 9.30 -11.09
CA TRP A 272 -13.42 8.08 -11.88
C TRP A 272 -13.76 8.35 -13.35
N ASN A 273 -12.92 7.84 -14.26
CA ASN A 273 -13.15 7.93 -15.69
C ASN A 273 -13.45 6.55 -16.29
N PRO A 274 -14.72 6.14 -16.41
CA PRO A 274 -15.09 4.81 -16.89
C PRO A 274 -14.64 4.50 -18.32
N GLN A 275 -14.61 5.50 -19.21
CA GLN A 275 -14.25 5.30 -20.61
C GLN A 275 -12.74 5.07 -20.82
N VAL A 276 -11.91 5.77 -20.05
CA VAL A 276 -10.46 5.73 -20.18
C VAL A 276 -9.83 4.73 -19.21
N SER A 277 -10.53 4.36 -18.15
CA SER A 277 -10.05 3.37 -17.16
C SER A 277 -10.08 1.95 -17.75
N THR A 278 -9.21 1.70 -18.73
CA THR A 278 -8.98 0.37 -19.31
C THR A 278 -7.87 -0.39 -18.58
N ALA A 279 -7.18 0.27 -17.65
CA ALA A 279 -6.15 -0.31 -16.80
C ALA A 279 -6.61 -0.33 -15.34
N LEU A 280 -6.16 -1.34 -14.62
CA LEU A 280 -6.41 -1.47 -13.19
C LEU A 280 -5.73 -0.33 -12.41
N PRO A 281 -6.36 0.21 -11.35
CA PRO A 281 -5.79 1.29 -10.57
C PRO A 281 -4.43 0.93 -9.97
N ALA A 282 -3.40 1.71 -10.28
CA ALA A 282 -2.04 1.50 -9.76
C ALA A 282 -1.99 1.51 -8.23
N ILE A 283 -2.82 2.31 -7.56
CA ILE A 283 -2.90 2.40 -6.09
C ILE A 283 -3.22 1.02 -5.47
N GLY A 284 -4.04 0.21 -6.12
CA GLY A 284 -4.34 -1.15 -5.66
C GLY A 284 -3.11 -2.06 -5.67
N PHE A 285 -2.31 -1.99 -6.73
CA PHE A 285 -1.07 -2.76 -6.85
C PHE A 285 0.06 -2.20 -5.99
N ASN A 286 0.15 -0.87 -5.84
CA ASN A 286 1.15 -0.22 -5.02
C ASN A 286 1.05 -0.59 -3.52
N GLY A 287 -0.05 -1.20 -3.09
CA GLY A 287 -0.16 -1.84 -1.78
C GLY A 287 0.79 -3.04 -1.59
N ILE A 288 1.11 -3.79 -2.66
CA ILE A 288 2.00 -4.96 -2.58
C ILE A 288 3.41 -4.56 -2.13
N PRO A 289 4.07 -3.62 -2.81
CA PRO A 289 5.36 -3.09 -2.40
C PRO A 289 5.38 -2.50 -1.00
N VAL A 290 4.36 -1.73 -0.66
CA VAL A 290 4.23 -1.15 0.69
C VAL A 290 4.19 -2.25 1.75
N ALA A 291 3.44 -3.33 1.52
CA ALA A 291 3.37 -4.48 2.43
C ALA A 291 4.71 -5.21 2.55
N LEU A 292 5.42 -5.41 1.43
CA LEU A 292 6.73 -6.08 1.40
C LEU A 292 7.80 -5.24 2.09
N LEU A 293 7.87 -3.94 1.81
CA LEU A 293 8.80 -3.02 2.45
C LEU A 293 8.59 -2.97 3.97
N ALA A 294 7.32 -3.04 4.40
CA ALA A 294 6.94 -3.10 5.81
C ALA A 294 7.15 -4.48 6.46
N LEU A 295 7.61 -5.50 5.72
CA LEU A 295 7.67 -6.91 6.17
C LEU A 295 6.32 -7.38 6.72
N SER A 296 5.23 -6.93 6.10
CA SER A 296 3.84 -7.17 6.50
C SER A 296 3.53 -6.78 7.96
N ASN A 297 4.24 -5.81 8.53
CA ASN A 297 3.94 -5.24 9.83
C ASN A 297 2.98 -4.06 9.66
N PRO A 298 1.77 -4.06 10.29
CA PRO A 298 0.79 -2.98 10.08
C PRO A 298 1.30 -1.59 10.45
N ILE A 299 2.12 -1.47 11.49
CA ILE A 299 2.73 -0.17 11.83
C ILE A 299 3.82 0.21 10.82
N GLY A 300 4.60 -0.77 10.35
CA GLY A 300 5.59 -0.56 9.29
C GLY A 300 4.96 -0.09 7.96
N VAL A 301 3.74 -0.53 7.67
CA VAL A 301 2.98 -0.13 6.46
C VAL A 301 2.76 1.39 6.43
N ILE A 302 2.54 2.05 7.57
CA ILE A 302 2.39 3.51 7.63
C ILE A 302 3.64 4.21 7.08
N PHE A 303 4.81 3.82 7.56
CA PHE A 303 6.09 4.42 7.13
C PHE A 303 6.45 4.04 5.70
N ALA A 304 6.19 2.80 5.29
CA ALA A 304 6.41 2.35 3.93
C ALA A 304 5.52 3.09 2.92
N ALA A 305 4.24 3.33 3.24
CA ALA A 305 3.31 4.06 2.41
C ALA A 305 3.69 5.55 2.28
N LEU A 306 4.09 6.18 3.39
CA LEU A 306 4.62 7.56 3.36
C LEU A 306 5.87 7.65 2.48
N PHE A 307 6.78 6.69 2.57
CA PHE A 307 7.98 6.66 1.75
C PHE A 307 7.66 6.49 0.24
N VAL A 308 6.78 5.56 -0.11
CA VAL A 308 6.36 5.36 -1.50
C VAL A 308 5.65 6.61 -2.04
N ALA A 309 4.74 7.21 -1.26
CA ALA A 309 4.09 8.46 -1.63
C ALA A 309 5.10 9.61 -1.82
N HIS A 310 6.11 9.69 -0.96
CA HIS A 310 7.18 10.70 -1.04
C HIS A 310 7.91 10.61 -2.38
N ILE A 311 8.33 9.41 -2.79
CA ILE A 311 9.01 9.20 -4.07
C ILE A 311 8.08 9.49 -5.25
N SER A 312 6.82 9.01 -5.20
CA SER A 312 5.84 9.24 -6.26
C SER A 312 5.54 10.72 -6.46
N VAL A 313 5.38 11.49 -5.37
CA VAL A 313 5.19 12.95 -5.44
C VAL A 313 6.45 13.65 -5.94
N GLY A 314 7.64 13.22 -5.51
CA GLY A 314 8.91 13.72 -6.02
C GLY A 314 9.08 13.48 -7.53
N GLY A 315 8.67 12.30 -7.98
CA GLY A 315 8.65 11.94 -9.39
C GLY A 315 7.71 12.79 -10.24
N ALA A 316 6.55 13.16 -9.70
CA ALA A 316 5.63 14.08 -10.38
C ALA A 316 6.21 15.50 -10.58
N TYR A 317 7.29 15.86 -9.89
CA TYR A 317 8.03 17.11 -10.06
C TYR A 317 9.21 16.99 -11.03
N LEU A 318 9.43 15.85 -11.65
CA LEU A 318 10.44 15.72 -12.68
C LEU A 318 10.15 16.68 -13.85
N PRO A 319 11.18 17.30 -14.45
CA PRO A 319 10.99 18.18 -15.59
C PRO A 319 10.50 17.37 -16.81
N THR A 320 9.25 17.54 -17.19
CA THR A 320 8.60 16.84 -18.31
C THR A 320 9.30 17.08 -19.66
N LYS A 321 10.13 18.13 -19.75
CA LYS A 321 10.98 18.40 -20.92
C LYS A 321 12.06 17.32 -21.15
N TYR A 322 12.55 16.71 -20.07
CA TYR A 322 13.68 15.77 -20.09
C TYR A 322 13.28 14.35 -19.69
N TYR A 323 12.25 14.22 -18.84
CA TYR A 323 11.83 12.96 -18.27
C TYR A 323 10.33 12.77 -18.44
N GLN A 324 9.93 11.59 -18.85
CA GLN A 324 8.53 11.19 -18.87
C GLN A 324 8.05 10.91 -17.43
N PRO A 325 6.78 11.19 -17.10
CA PRO A 325 6.23 10.96 -15.77
C PRO A 325 6.39 9.51 -15.29
N GLU A 326 6.36 8.55 -16.19
CA GLU A 326 6.47 7.11 -15.94
C GLU A 326 7.83 6.69 -15.38
N ILE A 327 8.86 7.54 -15.52
CA ILE A 327 10.19 7.28 -14.95
C ILE A 327 10.15 7.20 -13.43
N ALA A 328 9.29 7.99 -12.80
CA ALA A 328 9.09 7.92 -11.35
C ALA A 328 8.54 6.56 -10.93
N ASP A 329 7.54 6.05 -11.66
CA ASP A 329 6.95 4.74 -11.40
C ASP A 329 7.98 3.62 -11.63
N LEU A 330 8.84 3.76 -12.65
CA LEU A 330 9.94 2.83 -12.90
C LEU A 330 10.94 2.82 -11.73
N ILE A 331 11.32 3.98 -11.19
CA ILE A 331 12.24 4.07 -10.04
C ILE A 331 11.60 3.45 -8.80
N VAL A 332 10.32 3.73 -8.55
CA VAL A 332 9.55 3.10 -7.47
C VAL A 332 9.53 1.58 -7.66
N ALA A 333 9.26 1.10 -8.87
CA ALA A 333 9.23 -0.33 -9.17
C ALA A 333 10.60 -1.02 -8.91
N VAL A 334 11.71 -0.37 -9.25
CA VAL A 334 13.07 -0.87 -8.97
C VAL A 334 13.34 -0.93 -7.47
N ILE A 335 12.98 0.11 -6.72
CA ILE A 335 13.13 0.11 -5.25
C ILE A 335 12.35 -1.05 -4.64
N ILE A 336 11.12 -1.26 -5.09
CA ILE A 336 10.24 -2.33 -4.68
C ILE A 336 10.85 -3.71 -4.97
N TYR A 337 11.33 -3.90 -6.19
CA TYR A 337 11.97 -5.15 -6.61
C TYR A 337 13.16 -5.49 -5.70
N LEU A 338 13.99 -4.51 -5.38
CA LEU A 338 15.10 -4.69 -4.45
C LEU A 338 14.64 -4.95 -3.01
N CYS A 339 13.53 -4.34 -2.59
CA CYS A 339 12.94 -4.60 -1.27
C CYS A 339 12.39 -6.03 -1.14
N ALA A 340 12.02 -6.70 -2.22
CA ALA A 340 11.66 -8.12 -2.16
C ALA A 340 12.82 -9.00 -1.67
N PHE A 341 14.07 -8.57 -1.87
CA PHE A 341 15.29 -9.26 -1.42
C PHE A 341 15.75 -8.87 -0.01
N VAL A 342 14.98 -8.09 0.75
CA VAL A 342 15.33 -7.65 2.11
C VAL A 342 15.74 -8.83 3.00
N THR A 343 15.08 -9.98 2.89
CA THR A 343 15.41 -11.17 3.67
C THR A 343 16.80 -11.73 3.33
N LEU A 344 17.19 -11.70 2.06
CA LEU A 344 18.55 -12.08 1.62
C LEU A 344 19.59 -11.06 2.12
N PHE A 345 19.32 -9.77 1.96
CA PHE A 345 20.21 -8.71 2.48
C PHE A 345 20.35 -8.77 4.00
N LYS A 346 19.29 -9.12 4.72
CA LYS A 346 19.37 -9.37 6.17
C LYS A 346 20.35 -10.48 6.52
N GLY A 347 20.37 -11.56 5.74
CA GLY A 347 21.34 -12.65 5.90
C GLY A 347 22.79 -12.19 5.67
N ILE A 348 23.02 -11.43 4.61
CA ILE A 348 24.34 -10.87 4.28
C ILE A 348 24.81 -9.91 5.38
N VAL A 349 23.95 -8.97 5.79
CA VAL A 349 24.24 -8.02 6.86
C VAL A 349 24.53 -8.73 8.19
N ALA A 350 23.75 -9.76 8.54
CA ALA A 350 23.97 -10.56 9.75
C ALA A 350 25.34 -11.26 9.74
N ASN A 351 25.75 -11.80 8.59
CA ASN A 351 27.04 -12.45 8.42
C ASN A 351 28.21 -11.45 8.51
N LEU A 352 28.08 -10.26 7.92
CA LEU A 352 29.08 -9.20 8.04
C LEU A 352 29.28 -8.74 9.49
N PHE A 353 28.20 -8.64 10.27
CA PHE A 353 28.30 -8.32 11.69
C PHE A 353 28.90 -9.46 12.55
N LYS A 354 28.67 -10.74 12.17
CA LYS A 354 29.31 -11.88 12.83
C LYS A 354 30.80 -11.91 12.54
N SER A 355 31.21 -11.78 11.30
CA SER A 355 32.62 -11.77 10.88
C SER A 355 33.42 -10.66 11.58
N LYS A 356 32.87 -9.42 11.66
CA LYS A 356 33.53 -8.33 12.41
C LYS A 356 33.65 -8.60 13.91
N LYS A 357 32.73 -9.36 14.50
CA LYS A 357 32.80 -9.70 15.94
C LYS A 357 33.82 -10.77 16.22
N GLU A 358 33.96 -11.74 15.32
CA GLU A 358 35.00 -12.80 15.38
C GLU A 358 36.40 -12.22 15.12
N GLN A 359 36.55 -11.29 14.18
CA GLN A 359 37.81 -10.57 13.94
C GLN A 359 38.23 -9.72 15.15
N LYS A 360 37.30 -9.02 15.81
CA LYS A 360 37.61 -8.28 17.05
C LYS A 360 37.93 -9.19 18.22
N ALA A 361 37.26 -10.32 18.33
CA ALA A 361 37.56 -11.29 19.39
C ALA A 361 38.96 -11.91 19.20
N ASN A 362 39.34 -12.24 17.95
CA ASN A 362 40.65 -12.76 17.62
C ASN A 362 41.76 -11.71 17.81
N ALA A 363 41.52 -10.44 17.42
CA ALA A 363 42.47 -9.34 17.65
C ALA A 363 42.74 -9.08 19.15
N ASN A 364 41.66 -9.12 19.96
CA ASN A 364 41.80 -8.96 21.42
C ASN A 364 42.48 -10.18 22.09
N ALA A 365 42.33 -11.38 21.52
CA ALA A 365 43.01 -12.57 22.01
C ALA A 365 44.52 -12.59 21.68
N ASP A 366 44.91 -11.99 20.54
CA ASP A 366 46.33 -11.82 20.18
C ASP A 366 47.03 -10.74 21.01
N ASN A 367 46.39 -9.58 21.21
CA ASN A 367 46.93 -8.53 22.09
C ASN A 367 47.07 -8.99 23.55
N GLY A 368 46.17 -9.85 24.05
CA GLY A 368 46.30 -10.40 25.41
C GLY A 368 47.38 -11.49 25.55
N LYS A 369 47.96 -11.98 24.46
CA LYS A 369 49.10 -12.89 24.47
C LYS A 369 50.46 -12.17 24.40
N GLU A 370 50.51 -10.96 23.84
CA GLU A 370 51.71 -10.11 23.82
C GLU A 370 51.96 -9.41 25.16
N GLU A 371 50.94 -9.12 25.96
CA GLU A 371 51.11 -8.56 27.32
C GLU A 371 51.52 -9.58 28.38
N LYS A 372 51.58 -10.87 28.05
CA LYS A 372 51.99 -11.94 28.97
C LYS A 372 53.34 -12.56 28.64
N LYS A 373 54.11 -11.96 27.74
CA LYS A 373 55.53 -12.28 27.49
C LYS A 373 56.42 -11.12 28.00
#